data_47bf7c7833131a8604331ba8410a1955
#
_entry.id   47bf7c7833131a8604331ba8410a1955
#
_cell.length_a   1.000
_cell.length_b   1.000
_cell.length_c   1.000
_cell.angle_alpha   90.00
_cell.angle_beta   90.00
_cell.angle_gamma   90.00
#
_symmetry.space_group_name_H-M   'P 1'
#
loop_
_entity.id
_entity.type
_entity.pdbx_description
1 polymer ?
#
loop_
_entity_poly.entity_id
_entity_poly.type
_entity_poly.pdbx_seq_one_letter_code
_entity_poly.pdbx_strand_id
1 'polypeptide(L)'
;MVKAKEYEFDYWDGDRRYGYGGYKFIEGRWAPVAKALIDIYGLKNGSKVLDVGCGKAFLLYEMKKLLPELQVAGFDISRHGLSEARENIKPHLFRHRAQDRYPFGDNTFDLVISLGTLHNLRLHELETAVREIERVGKNKYIMVEGYRNELEQFNLECWALTAESILHTSEWIWLYNHFGYTGDYEFIYFE
;
A
#
# COMPACT_ATOMS: atom_id res chain seq x y z
N MET A 1 -11.60 12.96 -12.59
CA MET A 1 -11.77 12.16 -11.35
C MET A 1 -12.38 10.77 -11.58
N VAL A 2 -13.47 10.61 -12.34
CA VAL A 2 -14.09 9.28 -12.55
C VAL A 2 -13.09 8.24 -13.09
N LYS A 3 -12.36 8.57 -14.16
CA LYS A 3 -11.36 7.66 -14.75
C LYS A 3 -10.21 7.26 -13.81
N ALA A 4 -9.73 8.22 -13.01
CA ALA A 4 -8.67 7.92 -12.03
C ALA A 4 -9.14 6.87 -11.00
N LYS A 5 -10.39 6.97 -10.54
CA LYS A 5 -10.99 6.07 -9.55
C LYS A 5 -11.32 4.66 -10.08
N GLU A 6 -11.11 4.41 -11.36
CA GLU A 6 -11.15 3.05 -11.91
C GLU A 6 -9.88 2.26 -11.58
N TYR A 7 -8.78 2.96 -11.25
CA TYR A 7 -7.45 2.41 -10.94
C TYR A 7 -6.89 1.50 -12.05
N GLU A 8 -7.36 1.63 -13.29
CA GLU A 8 -6.91 0.86 -14.45
C GLU A 8 -5.89 1.64 -15.29
N PHE A 9 -5.76 1.34 -16.59
CA PHE A 9 -4.75 1.91 -17.48
C PHE A 9 -4.62 3.44 -17.39
N ASP A 10 -5.74 4.17 -17.39
CA ASP A 10 -5.70 5.63 -17.34
C ASP A 10 -5.04 6.16 -16.05
N TYR A 11 -5.20 5.48 -14.92
CA TYR A 11 -4.56 5.84 -13.65
C TYR A 11 -3.06 5.58 -13.65
N TRP A 12 -2.61 4.43 -14.16
CA TRP A 12 -1.20 4.03 -14.11
C TRP A 12 -0.36 4.59 -15.26
N ASP A 13 -0.81 4.38 -16.49
CA ASP A 13 0.00 4.57 -17.70
C ASP A 13 -0.66 5.47 -18.74
N GLY A 14 -1.87 5.96 -18.47
CA GLY A 14 -2.59 6.89 -19.33
C GLY A 14 -2.10 8.33 -19.22
N ASP A 15 -2.96 9.27 -19.57
CA ASP A 15 -2.64 10.71 -19.50
C ASP A 15 -2.41 11.16 -18.05
N ARG A 16 -1.36 11.97 -17.84
CA ARG A 16 -0.98 12.52 -16.51
C ARG A 16 -2.13 13.21 -15.76
N ARG A 17 -3.14 13.69 -16.48
CA ARG A 17 -4.36 14.29 -15.89
C ARG A 17 -5.21 13.30 -15.10
N TYR A 18 -5.04 12.00 -15.28
CA TYR A 18 -5.83 10.95 -14.66
C TYR A 18 -5.06 10.12 -13.62
N GLY A 19 -3.74 10.37 -13.46
CA GLY A 19 -2.94 9.61 -12.52
C GLY A 19 -1.45 9.81 -12.69
N TYR A 20 -0.70 8.71 -12.68
CA TYR A 20 0.77 8.74 -12.71
C TYR A 20 1.37 9.20 -14.04
N GLY A 21 0.67 9.02 -15.16
CA GLY A 21 1.21 9.37 -16.48
C GLY A 21 2.37 8.46 -16.92
N GLY A 22 2.35 7.20 -16.49
CA GLY A 22 3.38 6.19 -16.75
C GLY A 22 4.15 5.79 -15.49
N TYR A 23 3.60 4.87 -14.70
CA TYR A 23 4.26 4.32 -13.52
C TYR A 23 5.11 3.11 -13.90
N LYS A 24 6.38 3.37 -14.24
CA LYS A 24 7.33 2.36 -14.71
C LYS A 24 8.28 1.92 -13.60
N PHE A 25 8.75 0.68 -13.71
CA PHE A 25 9.84 0.19 -12.87
C PHE A 25 11.13 0.98 -13.12
N ILE A 26 11.69 1.53 -12.06
CA ILE A 26 13.00 2.18 -12.07
C ILE A 26 13.92 1.33 -11.19
N GLU A 27 14.99 0.82 -11.80
CA GLU A 27 15.95 -0.05 -11.10
C GLU A 27 16.50 0.63 -9.84
N GLY A 28 16.45 -0.08 -8.72
CA GLY A 28 16.98 0.39 -7.44
C GLY A 28 16.11 1.41 -6.69
N ARG A 29 15.03 1.94 -7.28
CA ARG A 29 14.19 2.96 -6.63
C ARG A 29 13.56 2.45 -5.33
N TRP A 30 13.08 1.22 -5.32
CA TRP A 30 12.45 0.60 -4.16
C TRP A 30 13.40 -0.21 -3.29
N ALA A 31 14.66 -0.39 -3.72
CA ALA A 31 15.65 -1.19 -2.99
C ALA A 31 15.96 -0.66 -1.57
N PRO A 32 16.11 0.67 -1.34
CA PRO A 32 16.30 1.19 0.02
C PRO A 32 15.13 0.90 0.95
N VAL A 33 13.88 1.04 0.45
CA VAL A 33 12.66 0.75 1.22
C VAL A 33 12.56 -0.74 1.53
N ALA A 34 12.81 -1.59 0.53
CA ALA A 34 12.83 -3.04 0.70
C ALA A 34 13.86 -3.46 1.76
N LYS A 35 15.08 -2.90 1.68
CA LYS A 35 16.14 -3.17 2.66
C LYS A 35 15.75 -2.72 4.07
N ALA A 36 15.20 -1.51 4.21
CA ALA A 36 14.78 -0.97 5.50
C ALA A 36 13.71 -1.85 6.15
N LEU A 37 12.68 -2.25 5.41
CA LEU A 37 11.63 -3.15 5.92
C LEU A 37 12.18 -4.52 6.32
N ILE A 38 13.10 -5.09 5.53
CA ILE A 38 13.76 -6.36 5.85
C ILE A 38 14.53 -6.24 7.17
N ASP A 39 15.33 -5.19 7.32
CA ASP A 39 16.19 -5.00 8.49
C ASP A 39 15.36 -4.70 9.76
N ILE A 40 14.38 -3.79 9.68
CA ILE A 40 13.54 -3.37 10.82
C ILE A 40 12.72 -4.54 11.36
N TYR A 41 12.11 -5.33 10.47
CA TYR A 41 11.24 -6.44 10.87
C TYR A 41 11.97 -7.79 10.96
N GLY A 42 13.29 -7.81 10.76
CA GLY A 42 14.10 -9.02 10.87
C GLY A 42 13.68 -10.12 9.89
N LEU A 43 13.24 -9.73 8.69
CA LEU A 43 12.79 -10.68 7.67
C LEU A 43 13.97 -11.48 7.13
N LYS A 44 13.72 -12.75 6.83
CA LYS A 44 14.71 -13.70 6.31
C LYS A 44 14.09 -14.58 5.24
N ASN A 45 14.91 -15.39 4.59
CA ASN A 45 14.40 -16.41 3.67
C ASN A 45 13.37 -17.30 4.38
N GLY A 46 12.23 -17.53 3.73
CA GLY A 46 11.09 -18.22 4.32
C GLY A 46 10.08 -17.35 5.07
N SER A 47 10.42 -16.08 5.43
CA SER A 47 9.44 -15.13 5.98
C SER A 47 8.32 -14.85 4.98
N LYS A 48 7.13 -14.50 5.49
CA LYS A 48 5.93 -14.24 4.69
C LYS A 48 5.57 -12.77 4.74
N VAL A 49 5.39 -12.13 3.58
CA VAL A 49 5.02 -10.71 3.45
C VAL A 49 3.76 -10.58 2.60
N LEU A 50 2.82 -9.75 3.07
CA LEU A 50 1.65 -9.32 2.30
C LEU A 50 1.75 -7.82 2.01
N ASP A 51 1.46 -7.45 0.75
CA ASP A 51 1.34 -6.05 0.32
C ASP A 51 -0.11 -5.75 -0.07
N VAL A 52 -0.76 -4.86 0.69
CA VAL A 52 -2.16 -4.46 0.53
C VAL A 52 -2.24 -3.22 -0.34
N GLY A 53 -2.80 -3.36 -1.55
CA GLY A 53 -2.77 -2.30 -2.56
C GLY A 53 -1.42 -2.23 -3.26
N CYS A 54 -0.89 -3.37 -3.64
CA CYS A 54 0.48 -3.52 -4.15
C CYS A 54 0.73 -2.88 -5.53
N GLY A 55 -0.30 -2.46 -6.25
CA GLY A 55 -0.19 -1.90 -7.59
C GLY A 55 0.58 -2.82 -8.55
N LYS A 56 1.68 -2.33 -9.11
CA LYS A 56 2.60 -3.11 -9.95
C LYS A 56 3.63 -3.95 -9.16
N ALA A 57 3.49 -4.02 -7.84
CA ALA A 57 4.27 -4.83 -6.89
C ALA A 57 5.80 -4.66 -6.99
N PHE A 58 6.28 -3.45 -7.30
CA PHE A 58 7.70 -3.18 -7.46
C PHE A 58 8.48 -3.34 -6.16
N LEU A 59 7.86 -3.04 -5.00
CA LEU A 59 8.48 -3.25 -3.69
C LEU A 59 8.65 -4.74 -3.39
N LEU A 60 7.62 -5.56 -3.60
CA LEU A 60 7.73 -7.02 -3.42
C LEU A 60 8.79 -7.64 -4.34
N TYR A 61 8.93 -7.11 -5.56
CA TYR A 61 10.00 -7.53 -6.47
C TYR A 61 11.38 -7.24 -5.90
N GLU A 62 11.63 -6.03 -5.39
CA GLU A 62 12.93 -5.69 -4.78
C GLU A 62 13.19 -6.49 -3.49
N MET A 63 12.17 -6.74 -2.68
CA MET A 63 12.31 -7.60 -1.49
C MET A 63 12.74 -9.03 -1.87
N LYS A 64 12.15 -9.61 -2.93
CA LYS A 64 12.56 -10.94 -3.44
C LYS A 64 13.94 -10.96 -4.08
N LYS A 65 14.44 -9.84 -4.61
CA LYS A 65 15.84 -9.74 -5.06
C LYS A 65 16.81 -9.86 -3.88
N LEU A 66 16.47 -9.26 -2.73
CA LEU A 66 17.29 -9.29 -1.51
C LEU A 66 17.15 -10.62 -0.77
N LEU A 67 15.97 -11.20 -0.75
CA LEU A 67 15.65 -12.48 -0.10
C LEU A 67 14.92 -13.40 -1.10
N PRO A 68 15.63 -14.20 -1.90
CA PRO A 68 15.02 -15.00 -2.99
C PRO A 68 13.96 -16.00 -2.52
N GLU A 69 14.07 -16.52 -1.31
CA GLU A 69 13.10 -17.48 -0.73
C GLU A 69 12.01 -16.79 0.11
N LEU A 70 11.94 -15.45 0.11
CA LEU A 70 10.85 -14.71 0.75
C LEU A 70 9.52 -15.15 0.12
N GLN A 71 8.55 -15.51 0.93
CA GLN A 71 7.20 -15.82 0.49
C GLN A 71 6.41 -14.52 0.43
N VAL A 72 6.04 -14.09 -0.76
CA VAL A 72 5.29 -12.85 -0.94
C VAL A 72 3.88 -13.14 -1.43
N ALA A 73 2.94 -12.33 -1.00
CA ALA A 73 1.63 -12.18 -1.58
C ALA A 73 1.34 -10.68 -1.75
N GLY A 74 0.62 -10.32 -2.78
CA GLY A 74 0.15 -8.96 -2.97
C GLY A 74 -1.22 -8.95 -3.63
N PHE A 75 -2.02 -7.95 -3.30
CA PHE A 75 -3.27 -7.76 -4.00
C PHE A 75 -3.55 -6.28 -4.27
N ASP A 76 -4.31 -6.07 -5.32
CA ASP A 76 -4.77 -4.75 -5.72
C ASP A 76 -6.14 -4.86 -6.39
N ILE A 77 -6.89 -3.77 -6.46
CA ILE A 77 -8.14 -3.71 -7.20
C ILE A 77 -7.90 -3.61 -8.72
N SER A 78 -6.76 -3.06 -9.11
CA SER A 78 -6.35 -2.80 -10.49
C SER A 78 -5.93 -4.08 -11.21
N ARG A 79 -6.66 -4.46 -12.25
CA ARG A 79 -6.22 -5.55 -13.16
C ARG A 79 -4.99 -5.11 -13.96
N HIS A 80 -5.00 -3.86 -14.43
CA HIS A 80 -3.88 -3.31 -15.19
C HIS A 80 -2.61 -3.28 -14.33
N GLY A 81 -2.68 -2.72 -13.11
CA GLY A 81 -1.53 -2.68 -12.21
C GLY A 81 -0.91 -4.06 -11.99
N LEU A 82 -1.74 -5.06 -11.66
CA LEU A 82 -1.29 -6.44 -11.44
C LEU A 82 -0.70 -7.07 -12.71
N SER A 83 -1.28 -6.79 -13.90
CA SER A 83 -0.78 -7.34 -15.17
C SER A 83 0.58 -6.78 -15.58
N GLU A 84 0.91 -5.57 -15.13
CA GLU A 84 2.18 -4.88 -15.42
C GLU A 84 3.28 -5.16 -14.37
N ALA A 85 3.01 -6.01 -13.39
CA ALA A 85 4.01 -6.48 -12.44
C ALA A 85 5.13 -7.28 -13.16
N ARG A 86 6.28 -7.42 -12.51
CA ARG A 86 7.38 -8.25 -13.03
C ARG A 86 6.96 -9.72 -13.09
N GLU A 87 7.36 -10.44 -14.15
CA GLU A 87 6.90 -11.80 -14.46
C GLU A 87 7.09 -12.78 -13.30
N ASN A 88 8.20 -12.67 -12.58
CA ASN A 88 8.49 -13.53 -11.42
C ASN A 88 7.67 -13.20 -10.16
N ILE A 89 6.96 -12.07 -10.15
CA ILE A 89 6.09 -11.65 -9.04
C ILE A 89 4.62 -11.94 -9.34
N LYS A 90 4.19 -11.84 -10.60
CA LYS A 90 2.79 -12.06 -11.03
C LYS A 90 2.12 -13.30 -10.41
N PRO A 91 2.77 -14.48 -10.32
CA PRO A 91 2.14 -15.67 -9.71
C PRO A 91 1.76 -15.53 -8.24
N HIS A 92 2.29 -14.51 -7.55
CA HIS A 92 2.04 -14.21 -6.15
C HIS A 92 0.99 -13.13 -5.95
N LEU A 93 0.42 -12.61 -7.04
CA LEU A 93 -0.53 -11.49 -7.01
C LEU A 93 -1.95 -11.96 -7.35
N PHE A 94 -2.92 -11.33 -6.73
CA PHE A 94 -4.33 -11.57 -7.04
C PHE A 94 -5.16 -10.30 -6.89
N ARG A 95 -6.32 -10.28 -7.56
CA ARG A 95 -7.24 -9.16 -7.47
C ARG A 95 -8.07 -9.26 -6.20
N HIS A 96 -8.02 -8.24 -5.35
CA HIS A 96 -8.83 -8.14 -4.14
C HIS A 96 -9.00 -6.68 -3.72
N ARG A 97 -10.05 -6.38 -2.95
CA ARG A 97 -10.32 -5.06 -2.42
C ARG A 97 -9.77 -4.96 -1.00
N ALA A 98 -9.10 -3.86 -0.68
CA ALA A 98 -8.50 -3.67 0.65
C ALA A 98 -9.56 -3.61 1.78
N GLN A 99 -10.78 -3.20 1.47
CA GLN A 99 -11.90 -3.12 2.41
C GLN A 99 -12.72 -4.41 2.55
N ASP A 100 -12.36 -5.48 1.87
CA ASP A 100 -13.02 -6.78 1.99
C ASP A 100 -12.21 -7.71 2.92
N ARG A 101 -12.86 -8.74 3.48
CA ARG A 101 -12.15 -9.72 4.32
C ARG A 101 -11.07 -10.44 3.53
N TYR A 102 -9.83 -10.46 4.07
CA TYR A 102 -8.71 -11.10 3.38
C TYR A 102 -8.78 -12.63 3.48
N PRO A 103 -8.45 -13.36 2.37
CA PRO A 103 -8.56 -14.81 2.30
C PRO A 103 -7.41 -15.53 3.03
N PHE A 104 -7.02 -15.02 4.19
CA PHE A 104 -5.91 -15.52 5.00
C PHE A 104 -6.35 -15.69 6.45
N GLY A 105 -5.73 -16.64 7.13
CA GLY A 105 -5.90 -16.83 8.57
C GLY A 105 -5.20 -15.77 9.39
N ASP A 106 -5.51 -15.72 10.68
CA ASP A 106 -4.90 -14.78 11.63
C ASP A 106 -3.39 -14.99 11.73
N ASN A 107 -2.62 -13.92 11.85
CA ASN A 107 -1.16 -13.95 12.00
C ASN A 107 -0.43 -14.79 10.93
N THR A 108 -0.99 -14.87 9.71
CA THR A 108 -0.39 -15.65 8.60
C THR A 108 0.93 -15.06 8.12
N PHE A 109 1.06 -13.72 8.14
CA PHE A 109 2.22 -13.01 7.60
C PHE A 109 3.13 -12.50 8.71
N ASP A 110 4.44 -12.60 8.48
CA ASP A 110 5.45 -12.02 9.38
C ASP A 110 5.46 -10.50 9.28
N LEU A 111 5.11 -9.95 8.10
CA LEU A 111 4.89 -8.52 7.88
C LEU A 111 3.73 -8.31 6.90
N VAL A 112 2.83 -7.39 7.24
CA VAL A 112 1.82 -6.84 6.31
C VAL A 112 2.15 -5.37 6.09
N ILE A 113 2.22 -4.96 4.82
CA ILE A 113 2.48 -3.57 4.44
C ILE A 113 1.32 -3.00 3.64
N SER A 114 1.10 -1.70 3.75
CA SER A 114 0.21 -0.93 2.87
C SER A 114 0.77 0.47 2.68
N LEU A 115 1.18 0.82 1.46
CA LEU A 115 1.83 2.08 1.15
C LEU A 115 1.03 2.88 0.13
N GLY A 116 0.57 4.08 0.53
CA GLY A 116 -0.15 5.00 -0.36
C GLY A 116 -1.48 4.42 -0.89
N THR A 117 -2.16 3.57 -0.12
CA THR A 117 -3.40 2.89 -0.56
C THR A 117 -4.61 3.32 0.25
N LEU A 118 -4.50 3.32 1.57
CA LEU A 118 -5.65 3.41 2.46
C LEU A 118 -6.37 4.76 2.42
N HIS A 119 -5.69 5.85 2.07
CA HIS A 119 -6.32 7.16 1.87
C HIS A 119 -7.39 7.16 0.75
N ASN A 120 -7.37 6.16 -0.12
CA ASN A 120 -8.38 6.00 -1.17
C ASN A 120 -9.69 5.34 -0.68
N LEU A 121 -9.76 4.94 0.57
CA LEU A 121 -10.93 4.31 1.19
C LEU A 121 -11.74 5.34 1.98
N ARG A 122 -13.06 5.13 2.04
CA ARG A 122 -13.93 5.87 2.95
C ARG A 122 -13.76 5.39 4.37
N LEU A 123 -14.09 6.22 5.36
CA LEU A 123 -13.84 5.92 6.79
C LEU A 123 -14.36 4.54 7.24
N HIS A 124 -15.56 4.14 6.83
CA HIS A 124 -16.12 2.83 7.19
C HIS A 124 -15.41 1.65 6.48
N GLU A 125 -14.84 1.90 5.30
CA GLU A 125 -14.02 0.94 4.56
C GLU A 125 -12.62 0.82 5.17
N LEU A 126 -12.07 1.96 5.66
CA LEU A 126 -10.79 2.01 6.39
C LEU A 126 -10.80 1.13 7.62
N GLU A 127 -11.88 1.15 8.41
CA GLU A 127 -11.99 0.29 9.59
C GLU A 127 -11.80 -1.17 9.23
N THR A 128 -12.50 -1.64 8.20
CA THR A 128 -12.37 -3.04 7.75
C THR A 128 -10.95 -3.36 7.30
N ALA A 129 -10.35 -2.50 6.47
CA ALA A 129 -9.00 -2.70 5.93
C ALA A 129 -7.95 -2.74 7.05
N VAL A 130 -7.98 -1.79 7.98
CA VAL A 130 -7.04 -1.72 9.10
C VAL A 130 -7.19 -2.92 10.03
N ARG A 131 -8.43 -3.34 10.34
CA ARG A 131 -8.69 -4.53 11.16
C ARG A 131 -8.22 -5.82 10.48
N GLU A 132 -8.34 -5.93 9.17
CA GLU A 132 -7.85 -7.10 8.41
C GLU A 132 -6.31 -7.11 8.35
N ILE A 133 -5.66 -5.95 8.14
CA ILE A 133 -4.20 -5.81 8.25
C ILE A 133 -3.73 -6.27 9.63
N GLU A 134 -4.40 -5.78 10.69
CA GLU A 134 -4.11 -6.17 12.07
C GLU A 134 -4.27 -7.67 12.29
N ARG A 135 -5.36 -8.26 11.78
CA ARG A 135 -5.69 -9.67 11.97
C ARG A 135 -4.69 -10.63 11.31
N VAL A 136 -4.29 -10.33 10.07
CA VAL A 136 -3.48 -11.28 9.29
C VAL A 136 -1.96 -11.12 9.49
N GLY A 137 -1.51 -10.00 10.06
CA GLY A 137 -0.10 -9.67 10.25
C GLY A 137 0.38 -9.83 11.69
N LYS A 138 1.55 -10.46 11.87
CA LYS A 138 2.30 -10.42 13.13
C LYS A 138 2.90 -9.04 13.36
N ASN A 139 3.58 -8.50 12.34
CA ASN A 139 4.02 -7.10 12.26
C ASN A 139 3.28 -6.42 11.12
N LYS A 140 3.08 -5.11 11.24
CA LYS A 140 2.28 -4.32 10.29
C LYS A 140 2.93 -2.95 10.09
N TYR A 141 2.92 -2.46 8.87
CA TYR A 141 3.40 -1.13 8.53
C TYR A 141 2.45 -0.47 7.53
N ILE A 142 1.94 0.69 7.90
CA ILE A 142 1.06 1.50 7.05
C ILE A 142 1.74 2.85 6.77
N MET A 143 1.81 3.22 5.50
CA MET A 143 2.22 4.56 5.08
C MET A 143 1.08 5.20 4.29
N VAL A 144 0.65 6.37 4.72
CA VAL A 144 -0.41 7.16 4.07
C VAL A 144 -0.02 8.62 3.97
N GLU A 145 -0.69 9.32 3.10
CA GLU A 145 -0.62 10.78 3.01
C GLU A 145 -1.44 11.39 4.16
N GLY A 146 -0.88 12.45 4.75
CA GLY A 146 -1.51 13.23 5.80
C GLY A 146 -1.06 14.66 5.77
N TYR A 147 -1.65 15.51 6.58
CA TYR A 147 -1.25 16.91 6.71
C TYR A 147 -1.16 17.34 8.18
N ARG A 148 -0.37 18.41 8.44
CA ARG A 148 -0.15 18.99 9.77
C ARG A 148 -0.66 20.44 9.87
N ASN A 149 -0.88 21.08 8.71
CA ASN A 149 -1.28 22.48 8.59
C ASN A 149 -2.06 22.71 7.29
N GLU A 150 -2.65 23.90 7.15
CA GLU A 150 -3.50 24.27 6.01
C GLU A 150 -2.77 24.27 4.65
N LEU A 151 -1.47 24.59 4.62
CA LEU A 151 -0.69 24.57 3.38
C LEU A 151 -0.50 23.12 2.89
N GLU A 152 -0.11 22.22 3.78
CA GLU A 152 0.03 20.81 3.46
C GLU A 152 -1.30 20.17 3.07
N GLN A 153 -2.40 20.56 3.73
CA GLN A 153 -3.74 20.12 3.35
C GLN A 153 -4.07 20.54 1.93
N PHE A 154 -3.88 21.84 1.61
CA PHE A 154 -4.14 22.37 0.27
C PHE A 154 -3.30 21.64 -0.80
N ASN A 155 -2.01 21.45 -0.55
CA ASN A 155 -1.12 20.76 -1.47
C ASN A 155 -1.52 19.30 -1.67
N LEU A 156 -1.89 18.60 -0.59
CA LEU A 156 -2.38 17.22 -0.65
C LEU A 156 -3.70 17.12 -1.44
N GLU A 157 -4.66 18.00 -1.21
CA GLU A 157 -5.92 18.06 -1.96
C GLU A 157 -5.71 18.34 -3.45
N CYS A 158 -4.75 19.18 -3.79
CA CYS A 158 -4.37 19.45 -5.19
C CYS A 158 -3.71 18.23 -5.86
N TRP A 159 -2.97 17.44 -5.10
CA TRP A 159 -2.26 16.27 -5.62
C TRP A 159 -3.14 15.02 -5.68
N ALA A 160 -3.97 14.79 -4.69
CA ALA A 160 -4.70 13.54 -4.48
C ALA A 160 -5.95 13.43 -5.38
N LEU A 161 -5.81 12.80 -6.54
CA LEU A 161 -6.91 12.61 -7.51
C LEU A 161 -7.96 11.60 -7.04
N THR A 162 -7.61 10.66 -6.18
CA THR A 162 -8.43 9.49 -5.84
C THR A 162 -8.80 9.38 -4.38
N ALA A 163 -8.18 10.19 -3.51
CA ALA A 163 -8.39 10.14 -2.08
C ALA A 163 -9.87 10.35 -1.70
N GLU A 164 -10.34 9.51 -0.80
CA GLU A 164 -11.64 9.60 -0.12
C GLU A 164 -11.48 10.03 1.34
N SER A 165 -10.28 9.84 1.91
CA SER A 165 -9.93 10.22 3.28
C SER A 165 -8.66 11.08 3.26
N ILE A 166 -8.84 12.41 3.31
CA ILE A 166 -7.79 13.40 3.51
C ILE A 166 -7.90 13.87 4.95
N LEU A 167 -6.98 13.42 5.80
CA LEU A 167 -7.08 13.61 7.25
C LEU A 167 -5.81 14.24 7.82
N HIS A 168 -5.99 15.03 8.88
CA HIS A 168 -4.89 15.48 9.71
C HIS A 168 -4.21 14.27 10.38
N THR A 169 -2.90 14.35 10.60
CA THR A 169 -2.15 13.23 11.20
C THR A 169 -2.71 12.76 12.54
N SER A 170 -3.21 13.68 13.37
CA SER A 170 -3.85 13.31 14.65
C SER A 170 -5.15 12.52 14.47
N GLU A 171 -5.88 12.76 13.37
CA GLU A 171 -7.11 12.02 13.06
C GLU A 171 -6.76 10.60 12.59
N TRP A 172 -5.71 10.44 11.75
CA TRP A 172 -5.17 9.12 11.39
C TRP A 172 -4.76 8.32 12.63
N ILE A 173 -4.00 8.92 13.55
CA ILE A 173 -3.56 8.29 14.80
C ILE A 173 -4.76 7.89 15.66
N TRP A 174 -5.77 8.77 15.77
CA TRP A 174 -6.99 8.46 16.50
C TRP A 174 -7.74 7.27 15.88
N LEU A 175 -7.88 7.23 14.54
CA LEU A 175 -8.51 6.12 13.83
C LEU A 175 -7.75 4.81 14.03
N TYR A 176 -6.42 4.80 13.92
CA TYR A 176 -5.62 3.60 14.18
C TYR A 176 -5.85 3.05 15.58
N ASN A 177 -5.83 3.91 16.58
CA ASN A 177 -6.15 3.52 17.96
C ASN A 177 -7.58 2.99 18.09
N HIS A 178 -8.55 3.67 17.47
CA HIS A 178 -9.96 3.28 17.53
C HIS A 178 -10.22 1.94 16.83
N PHE A 179 -9.52 1.64 15.75
CA PHE A 179 -9.62 0.37 15.02
C PHE A 179 -8.80 -0.76 15.66
N GLY A 180 -8.01 -0.46 16.70
CA GLY A 180 -7.18 -1.43 17.40
C GLY A 180 -5.91 -1.81 16.66
N TYR A 181 -5.39 -0.92 15.80
CA TYR A 181 -4.14 -1.11 15.08
C TYR A 181 -2.95 -0.98 16.04
N THR A 182 -2.04 -1.96 15.99
CA THR A 182 -0.86 -2.02 16.88
C THR A 182 0.47 -1.96 16.11
N GLY A 183 0.41 -1.81 14.78
CA GLY A 183 1.59 -1.75 13.93
C GLY A 183 2.22 -0.37 13.85
N ASP A 184 3.30 -0.29 13.09
CA ASP A 184 3.99 0.96 12.79
C ASP A 184 3.28 1.72 11.67
N TYR A 185 3.38 3.04 11.69
CA TYR A 185 2.83 3.89 10.63
C TYR A 185 3.72 5.09 10.34
N GLU A 186 3.61 5.61 9.12
CA GLU A 186 4.35 6.79 8.65
C GLU A 186 3.44 7.66 7.77
N PHE A 187 3.72 8.96 7.75
CA PHE A 187 2.96 9.92 6.96
C PHE A 187 3.82 10.56 5.88
N ILE A 188 3.26 10.71 4.68
CA ILE A 188 3.82 11.52 3.60
C ILE A 188 3.21 12.91 3.69
N TYR A 189 4.05 13.94 3.66
CA TYR A 189 3.66 15.35 3.66
C TYR A 189 3.97 16.00 2.32
N PHE A 190 3.13 16.93 1.92
CA PHE A 190 3.29 17.76 0.73
C PHE A 190 3.59 19.19 1.14
N GLU A 191 4.86 19.49 1.38
CA GLU A 191 5.37 20.79 1.80
C GLU A 191 5.46 21.83 0.64
#